data_d50ace33668c6b6bf605eeb45435ca2c
#
_entry.id   d50ace33668c6b6bf605eeb45435ca2c
#
_cell.length_a   1.000
_cell.length_b   1.000
_cell.length_c   1.000
_cell.angle_alpha   90.00
_cell.angle_beta   90.00
_cell.angle_gamma   90.00
#
_symmetry.space_group_name_H-M   'P 1'
#
loop_
_entity.id
_entity.type
_entity.pdbx_description
1 polymer ?
#
loop_
_entity_poly.entity_id
_entity_poly.type
_entity_poly.pdbx_seq_one_letter_code
_entity_poly.pdbx_strand_id
1 'polypeptide(L)'
;FLATNLAVILVASFTLRLLGVDSYLAQNGIQYGSLLAFAAVFGFAGAIVSLLISKRMAKWSTRARVIDSPRTPAERWLVDTVAELAKNAGIGMPEVAIFPASQSNAFATGWNKNDALVAVSEGLLHRFNKDEIRAVLGHEIGHVANGDMVTLALIQGVVNTFVIFASRVIGSFVDRVIFKNESGHGLGFF
;
A
#
# COMPACT_ATOMS: atom_id res chain seq x y z
N PHE A 1 -15.16 0.41 5.22
CA PHE A 1 -13.90 1.08 4.81
C PHE A 1 -14.13 2.41 4.10
N LEU A 2 -14.90 2.45 3.00
CA LEU A 2 -15.19 3.71 2.30
C LEU A 2 -15.82 4.76 3.24
N ALA A 3 -16.78 4.36 4.08
CA ALA A 3 -17.39 5.25 5.05
C ALA A 3 -16.38 5.75 6.10
N THR A 4 -15.49 4.88 6.58
CA THR A 4 -14.43 5.25 7.54
C THR A 4 -13.45 6.25 6.91
N ASN A 5 -12.98 5.97 5.68
CA ASN A 5 -12.07 6.87 4.97
C ASN A 5 -12.72 8.23 4.69
N LEU A 6 -13.99 8.24 4.29
CA LEU A 6 -14.74 9.49 4.11
C LEU A 6 -14.88 10.25 5.43
N ALA A 7 -15.19 9.56 6.52
CA ALA A 7 -15.27 10.17 7.85
C ALA A 7 -13.94 10.78 8.27
N VAL A 8 -12.81 10.09 8.05
CA VAL A 8 -11.45 10.63 8.34
C VAL A 8 -11.18 11.90 7.54
N ILE A 9 -11.48 11.91 6.22
CA ILE A 9 -11.31 13.10 5.38
C ILE A 9 -12.17 14.26 5.89
N LEU A 10 -13.43 14.00 6.24
CA LEU A 10 -14.34 15.03 6.75
C LEU A 10 -13.86 15.61 8.09
N VAL A 11 -13.49 14.75 9.04
CA VAL A 11 -12.99 15.19 10.36
C VAL A 11 -11.71 15.99 10.20
N ALA A 12 -10.74 15.51 9.41
CA ALA A 12 -9.51 16.24 9.18
C ALA A 12 -9.73 17.57 8.44
N SER A 13 -10.62 17.61 7.43
CA SER A 13 -10.97 18.83 6.74
C SER A 13 -11.63 19.84 7.67
N PHE A 14 -12.52 19.39 8.56
CA PHE A 14 -13.14 20.24 9.58
C PHE A 14 -12.10 20.79 10.55
N THR A 15 -11.17 19.94 11.02
CA THR A 15 -10.09 20.35 11.92
C THR A 15 -9.19 21.41 11.26
N LEU A 16 -8.80 21.20 10.00
CA LEU A 16 -7.97 22.16 9.25
C LEU A 16 -8.66 23.52 9.07
N ARG A 17 -9.99 23.54 8.88
CA ARG A 17 -10.76 24.77 8.86
C ARG A 17 -10.81 25.47 10.21
N LEU A 18 -11.01 24.73 11.30
CA LEU A 18 -10.96 25.29 12.66
C LEU A 18 -9.59 25.91 12.98
N LEU A 19 -8.51 25.35 12.45
CA LEU A 19 -7.15 25.89 12.58
C LEU A 19 -6.88 27.09 11.64
N GLY A 20 -7.87 27.55 10.88
CA GLY A 20 -7.75 28.71 10.01
C GLY A 20 -6.95 28.48 8.72
N VAL A 21 -6.67 27.23 8.37
CA VAL A 21 -5.88 26.88 7.18
C VAL A 21 -6.56 27.35 5.89
N ASP A 22 -7.89 27.29 5.81
CA ASP A 22 -8.65 27.80 4.67
C ASP A 22 -8.52 29.31 4.49
N SER A 23 -8.57 30.08 5.59
CA SER A 23 -8.35 31.53 5.58
C SER A 23 -6.93 31.89 5.16
N TYR A 24 -5.94 31.15 5.68
CA TYR A 24 -4.54 31.31 5.28
C TYR A 24 -4.34 31.05 3.79
N LEU A 25 -4.89 29.97 3.27
CA LEU A 25 -4.77 29.61 1.85
C LEU A 25 -5.48 30.64 0.95
N ALA A 26 -6.68 31.11 1.33
CA ALA A 26 -7.42 32.10 0.58
C ALA A 26 -6.67 33.44 0.48
N GLN A 27 -6.09 33.92 1.58
CA GLN A 27 -5.23 35.11 1.57
C GLN A 27 -4.03 34.98 0.65
N ASN A 28 -3.59 33.77 0.41
CA ASN A 28 -2.45 33.44 -0.44
C ASN A 28 -2.85 33.02 -1.88
N GLY A 29 -4.10 33.21 -2.27
CA GLY A 29 -4.61 32.89 -3.61
C GLY A 29 -4.81 31.41 -3.89
N ILE A 30 -4.74 30.56 -2.85
CA ILE A 30 -4.92 29.10 -2.96
C ILE A 30 -6.33 28.75 -2.48
N GLN A 31 -7.15 28.16 -3.35
CA GLN A 31 -8.48 27.70 -2.97
C GLN A 31 -8.38 26.36 -2.22
N TYR A 32 -8.75 26.36 -0.94
CA TYR A 32 -8.75 25.17 -0.08
C TYR A 32 -9.44 23.96 -0.71
N GLY A 33 -10.66 24.15 -1.26
CA GLY A 33 -11.43 23.06 -1.85
C GLY A 33 -10.75 22.45 -3.07
N SER A 34 -10.18 23.28 -3.93
CA SER A 34 -9.47 22.83 -5.13
C SER A 34 -8.19 22.08 -4.76
N LEU A 35 -7.43 22.56 -3.78
CA LEU A 35 -6.23 21.89 -3.30
C LEU A 35 -6.55 20.53 -2.65
N LEU A 36 -7.60 20.47 -1.82
CA LEU A 36 -8.02 19.22 -1.20
C LEU A 36 -8.52 18.21 -2.23
N ALA A 37 -9.32 18.66 -3.21
CA ALA A 37 -9.79 17.81 -4.30
C ALA A 37 -8.61 17.27 -5.14
N PHE A 38 -7.66 18.12 -5.50
CA PHE A 38 -6.44 17.72 -6.18
C PHE A 38 -5.67 16.66 -5.36
N ALA A 39 -5.40 16.94 -4.08
CA ALA A 39 -4.67 16.03 -3.20
C ALA A 39 -5.40 14.68 -3.05
N ALA A 40 -6.74 14.68 -2.97
CA ALA A 40 -7.54 13.46 -2.89
C ALA A 40 -7.43 12.63 -4.19
N VAL A 41 -7.61 13.26 -5.35
CA VAL A 41 -7.49 12.56 -6.64
C VAL A 41 -6.12 11.92 -6.80
N PHE A 42 -5.05 12.68 -6.59
CA PHE A 42 -3.68 12.15 -6.74
C PHE A 42 -3.29 11.15 -5.64
N GLY A 43 -3.73 11.37 -4.40
CA GLY A 43 -3.48 10.46 -3.28
C GLY A 43 -4.12 9.09 -3.49
N PHE A 44 -5.40 9.05 -3.90
CA PHE A 44 -6.08 7.79 -4.18
C PHE A 44 -5.62 7.15 -5.50
N ALA A 45 -5.42 7.94 -6.55
CA ALA A 45 -4.90 7.42 -7.80
C ALA A 45 -3.53 6.75 -7.60
N GLY A 46 -2.62 7.37 -6.86
CA GLY A 46 -1.32 6.80 -6.52
C GLY A 46 -1.45 5.49 -5.74
N ALA A 47 -2.33 5.43 -4.75
CA ALA A 47 -2.57 4.22 -3.96
C ALA A 47 -3.17 3.08 -4.82
N ILE A 48 -4.12 3.38 -5.68
CA ILE A 48 -4.71 2.40 -6.61
C ILE A 48 -3.66 1.88 -7.59
N VAL A 49 -2.88 2.75 -8.22
CA VAL A 49 -1.80 2.36 -9.13
C VAL A 49 -0.79 1.47 -8.38
N SER A 50 -0.37 1.86 -7.18
CA SER A 50 0.54 1.08 -6.33
C SER A 50 -0.03 -0.33 -6.06
N LEU A 51 -1.32 -0.44 -5.74
CA LEU A 51 -1.98 -1.73 -5.52
C LEU A 51 -1.99 -2.59 -6.80
N LEU A 52 -2.35 -2.00 -7.95
CA LEU A 52 -2.42 -2.72 -9.23
C LEU A 52 -1.06 -3.26 -9.70
N ILE A 53 0.03 -2.54 -9.40
CA ILE A 53 1.38 -2.97 -9.79
C ILE A 53 2.10 -3.77 -8.69
N SER A 54 1.48 -3.94 -7.50
CA SER A 54 2.11 -4.50 -6.30
C SER A 54 2.76 -5.86 -6.54
N LYS A 55 2.09 -6.80 -7.25
CA LYS A 55 2.64 -8.11 -7.59
C LYS A 55 3.93 -8.02 -8.42
N ARG A 56 3.93 -7.14 -9.44
CA ARG A 56 5.11 -6.97 -10.31
C ARG A 56 6.27 -6.33 -9.53
N MET A 57 5.95 -5.31 -8.75
CA MET A 57 6.95 -4.62 -7.92
C MET A 57 7.53 -5.56 -6.85
N ALA A 58 6.69 -6.36 -6.20
CA ALA A 58 7.14 -7.34 -5.22
C ALA A 58 8.08 -8.38 -5.85
N LYS A 59 7.70 -8.97 -6.99
CA LYS A 59 8.56 -9.92 -7.73
C LYS A 59 9.90 -9.29 -8.13
N TRP A 60 9.88 -8.07 -8.63
CA TRP A 60 11.09 -7.38 -9.07
C TRP A 60 12.00 -6.98 -7.90
N SER A 61 11.45 -6.36 -6.85
CA SER A 61 12.23 -5.83 -5.73
C SER A 61 12.84 -6.94 -4.86
N THR A 62 12.13 -8.05 -4.68
CA THR A 62 12.63 -9.20 -3.91
C THR A 62 13.38 -10.22 -4.77
N ARG A 63 13.39 -10.05 -6.09
CA ARG A 63 13.90 -11.04 -7.05
C ARG A 63 13.20 -12.40 -6.89
N ALA A 64 11.93 -12.38 -6.55
CA ALA A 64 11.16 -13.60 -6.32
C ALA A 64 11.01 -14.41 -7.60
N ARG A 65 11.29 -15.70 -7.51
CA ARG A 65 11.09 -16.68 -8.58
C ARG A 65 9.76 -17.38 -8.37
N VAL A 66 8.84 -17.19 -9.30
CA VAL A 66 7.56 -17.90 -9.30
C VAL A 66 7.78 -19.39 -9.62
N ILE A 67 7.05 -20.25 -8.94
CA ILE A 67 7.09 -21.70 -9.12
C ILE A 67 5.95 -22.09 -10.10
N ASP A 68 6.20 -21.96 -11.40
CA ASP A 68 5.22 -22.36 -12.41
C ASP A 68 5.15 -23.90 -12.54
N SER A 69 6.29 -24.56 -12.32
CA SER A 69 6.40 -26.03 -12.36
C SER A 69 7.33 -26.48 -11.22
N PRO A 70 6.79 -27.09 -10.17
CA PRO A 70 7.60 -27.56 -9.04
C PRO A 70 8.63 -28.62 -9.47
N ARG A 71 9.91 -28.35 -9.23
CA ARG A 71 11.01 -29.23 -9.62
C ARG A 71 11.54 -30.08 -8.47
N THR A 72 11.36 -29.59 -7.24
CA THR A 72 11.84 -30.27 -6.03
C THR A 72 10.66 -30.72 -5.15
N PRO A 73 10.86 -31.74 -4.29
CA PRO A 73 9.83 -32.13 -3.32
C PRO A 73 9.40 -30.99 -2.39
N ALA A 74 10.33 -30.09 -2.04
CA ALA A 74 10.04 -28.92 -1.22
C ALA A 74 9.13 -27.91 -1.96
N GLU A 75 9.43 -27.61 -3.23
CA GLU A 75 8.58 -26.73 -4.04
C GLU A 75 7.19 -27.33 -4.23
N ARG A 76 7.09 -28.63 -4.49
CA ARG A 76 5.80 -29.32 -4.63
C ARG A 76 4.98 -29.21 -3.35
N TRP A 77 5.59 -29.54 -2.21
CA TRP A 77 4.94 -29.43 -0.91
C TRP A 77 4.45 -27.98 -0.66
N LEU A 78 5.26 -26.97 -0.99
CA LEU A 78 4.91 -25.55 -0.81
C LEU A 78 3.68 -25.17 -1.66
N VAL A 79 3.69 -25.53 -2.94
CA VAL A 79 2.57 -25.25 -3.85
C VAL A 79 1.29 -25.97 -3.40
N ASP A 80 1.40 -27.27 -3.04
CA ASP A 80 0.25 -28.07 -2.59
C ASP A 80 -0.32 -27.50 -1.27
N THR A 81 0.54 -27.04 -0.36
CA THR A 81 0.12 -26.42 0.90
C THR A 81 -0.64 -25.10 0.64
N VAL A 82 -0.11 -24.24 -0.24
CA VAL A 82 -0.80 -22.99 -0.61
C VAL A 82 -2.13 -23.29 -1.28
N ALA A 83 -2.18 -24.28 -2.18
CA ALA A 83 -3.42 -24.68 -2.86
C ALA A 83 -4.50 -25.16 -1.88
N GLU A 84 -4.12 -25.98 -0.90
CA GLU A 84 -5.04 -26.43 0.15
C GLU A 84 -5.56 -25.27 0.99
N LEU A 85 -4.66 -24.39 1.46
CA LEU A 85 -5.03 -23.24 2.27
C LEU A 85 -5.91 -22.25 1.51
N ALA A 86 -5.61 -21.98 0.25
CA ALA A 86 -6.40 -21.10 -0.61
C ALA A 86 -7.81 -21.65 -0.83
N LYS A 87 -7.92 -22.96 -1.09
CA LYS A 87 -9.21 -23.66 -1.22
C LYS A 87 -10.04 -23.54 0.07
N ASN A 88 -9.41 -23.75 1.24
CA ASN A 88 -10.10 -23.68 2.53
C ASN A 88 -10.52 -22.23 2.84
N ALA A 89 -9.78 -21.23 2.39
CA ALA A 89 -10.10 -19.82 2.55
C ALA A 89 -11.09 -19.28 1.50
N GLY A 90 -11.45 -20.07 0.50
CA GLY A 90 -12.39 -19.66 -0.57
C GLY A 90 -11.85 -18.57 -1.48
N ILE A 91 -10.54 -18.59 -1.77
CA ILE A 91 -9.86 -17.66 -2.68
C ILE A 91 -9.31 -18.40 -3.90
N GLY A 92 -9.02 -17.64 -4.96
CA GLY A 92 -8.30 -18.16 -6.12
C GLY A 92 -6.89 -18.62 -5.73
N MET A 93 -6.33 -19.58 -6.50
CA MET A 93 -4.96 -20.06 -6.29
C MET A 93 -3.97 -18.91 -6.48
N PRO A 94 -3.20 -18.51 -5.44
CA PRO A 94 -2.16 -17.49 -5.60
C PRO A 94 -0.98 -17.99 -6.44
N GLU A 95 -0.26 -17.09 -7.09
CA GLU A 95 1.09 -17.40 -7.54
C GLU A 95 1.96 -17.70 -6.31
N VAL A 96 2.74 -18.76 -6.37
CA VAL A 96 3.67 -19.14 -5.30
C VAL A 96 5.09 -18.81 -5.73
N ALA A 97 5.84 -18.11 -4.89
CA ALA A 97 7.20 -17.72 -5.22
C ALA A 97 8.18 -17.91 -4.05
N ILE A 98 9.46 -18.07 -4.40
CA ILE A 98 10.58 -18.10 -3.46
C ILE A 98 11.50 -16.93 -3.78
N PHE A 99 11.95 -16.20 -2.76
CA PHE A 99 12.90 -15.11 -2.94
C PHE A 99 14.19 -15.29 -2.12
N PRO A 100 15.35 -14.83 -2.67
CA PRO A 100 16.67 -15.06 -2.08
C PRO A 100 16.91 -14.09 -0.92
N ALA A 101 16.44 -14.44 0.27
CA ALA A 101 16.73 -13.72 1.51
C ALA A 101 17.08 -14.71 2.62
N SER A 102 18.14 -14.40 3.38
CA SER A 102 18.56 -15.20 4.53
C SER A 102 17.67 -15.02 5.75
N GLN A 103 16.95 -13.91 5.83
CA GLN A 103 15.98 -13.65 6.89
C GLN A 103 14.73 -14.48 6.64
N SER A 104 14.15 -15.04 7.72
CA SER A 104 12.87 -15.76 7.65
C SER A 104 11.74 -14.77 7.45
N ASN A 105 11.14 -14.80 6.28
CA ASN A 105 10.06 -13.89 5.92
C ASN A 105 9.10 -14.54 4.92
N ALA A 106 7.83 -14.13 4.98
CA ALA A 106 6.82 -14.41 3.97
C ALA A 106 5.95 -13.16 3.78
N PHE A 107 5.33 -13.05 2.64
CA PHE A 107 4.35 -11.99 2.39
C PHE A 107 3.34 -12.42 1.32
N ALA A 108 2.16 -11.82 1.39
CA ALA A 108 1.19 -11.86 0.31
C ALA A 108 0.92 -10.47 -0.25
N THR A 109 0.68 -10.38 -1.56
CA THR A 109 0.32 -9.13 -2.23
C THR A 109 -0.53 -9.39 -3.45
N GLY A 110 -1.24 -8.36 -3.92
CA GLY A 110 -2.10 -8.44 -5.08
C GLY A 110 -3.27 -7.46 -4.97
N TRP A 111 -3.98 -7.25 -6.05
CA TRP A 111 -5.08 -6.28 -6.09
C TRP A 111 -6.44 -6.89 -5.72
N ASN A 112 -6.56 -8.21 -5.75
CA ASN A 112 -7.74 -8.93 -5.29
C ASN A 112 -7.41 -10.36 -4.84
N LYS A 113 -8.36 -11.00 -4.14
CA LYS A 113 -8.21 -12.34 -3.58
C LYS A 113 -8.04 -13.47 -4.59
N ASN A 114 -8.40 -13.26 -5.87
CA ASN A 114 -8.26 -14.24 -6.92
C ASN A 114 -7.06 -13.98 -7.83
N ASP A 115 -6.29 -12.94 -7.56
CA ASP A 115 -5.07 -12.58 -8.27
C ASP A 115 -4.00 -12.11 -7.28
N ALA A 116 -3.60 -12.99 -6.38
CA ALA A 116 -2.60 -12.76 -5.35
C ALA A 116 -1.28 -13.46 -5.67
N LEU A 117 -0.23 -13.02 -5.01
CA LEU A 117 1.09 -13.64 -4.92
C LEU A 117 1.36 -13.95 -3.45
N VAL A 118 1.78 -15.17 -3.15
CA VAL A 118 2.33 -15.57 -1.86
C VAL A 118 3.80 -15.92 -2.06
N ALA A 119 4.68 -15.25 -1.37
CA ALA A 119 6.12 -15.43 -1.50
C ALA A 119 6.76 -15.76 -0.16
N VAL A 120 7.70 -16.71 -0.17
CA VAL A 120 8.48 -17.11 1.00
C VAL A 120 9.96 -16.93 0.75
N SER A 121 10.71 -16.56 1.78
CA SER A 121 12.17 -16.48 1.69
C SER A 121 12.83 -17.86 1.77
N GLU A 122 14.01 -17.98 1.17
CA GLU A 122 14.86 -19.17 1.37
C GLU A 122 15.18 -19.37 2.85
N GLY A 123 15.42 -18.28 3.59
CA GLY A 123 15.69 -18.34 5.03
C GLY A 123 14.53 -18.92 5.85
N LEU A 124 13.28 -18.70 5.47
CA LEU A 124 12.11 -19.32 6.09
C LEU A 124 12.12 -20.83 5.83
N LEU A 125 12.32 -21.24 4.57
CA LEU A 125 12.34 -22.65 4.17
C LEU A 125 13.48 -23.46 4.81
N HIS A 126 14.60 -22.82 5.15
CA HIS A 126 15.75 -23.47 5.77
C HIS A 126 15.66 -23.60 7.29
N ARG A 127 14.98 -22.66 7.95
CA ARG A 127 15.00 -22.57 9.42
C ARG A 127 13.76 -23.15 10.09
N PHE A 128 12.65 -23.19 9.37
CA PHE A 128 11.35 -23.58 9.92
C PHE A 128 10.94 -24.96 9.44
N ASN A 129 10.26 -25.70 10.30
CA ASN A 129 9.65 -26.97 9.92
C ASN A 129 8.36 -26.73 9.10
N LYS A 130 7.82 -27.82 8.54
CA LYS A 130 6.64 -27.74 7.67
C LYS A 130 5.40 -27.19 8.36
N ASP A 131 5.17 -27.51 9.62
CA ASP A 131 4.00 -27.07 10.36
C ASP A 131 4.08 -25.58 10.66
N GLU A 132 5.26 -25.09 10.99
CA GLU A 132 5.53 -23.66 11.20
C GLU A 132 5.37 -22.87 9.90
N ILE A 133 5.92 -23.35 8.79
CA ILE A 133 5.74 -22.72 7.47
C ILE A 133 4.25 -22.71 7.07
N ARG A 134 3.53 -23.82 7.31
CA ARG A 134 2.09 -23.91 7.05
C ARG A 134 1.31 -22.87 7.85
N ALA A 135 1.67 -22.65 9.12
CA ALA A 135 1.03 -21.62 9.96
C ALA A 135 1.27 -20.20 9.40
N VAL A 136 2.51 -19.89 8.99
CA VAL A 136 2.85 -18.62 8.33
C VAL A 136 2.05 -18.43 7.03
N LEU A 137 2.02 -19.46 6.18
CA LEU A 137 1.24 -19.41 4.92
C LEU A 137 -0.25 -19.23 5.18
N GLY A 138 -0.80 -19.89 6.21
CA GLY A 138 -2.19 -19.72 6.62
C GLY A 138 -2.51 -18.28 7.04
N HIS A 139 -1.58 -17.64 7.74
CA HIS A 139 -1.67 -16.23 8.12
C HIS A 139 -1.69 -15.31 6.89
N GLU A 140 -0.75 -15.49 5.97
CA GLU A 140 -0.67 -14.68 4.73
C GLU A 140 -1.92 -14.87 3.85
N ILE A 141 -2.40 -16.11 3.71
CA ILE A 141 -3.62 -16.41 2.96
C ILE A 141 -4.86 -15.81 3.65
N GLY A 142 -4.88 -15.76 4.98
CA GLY A 142 -5.91 -15.08 5.75
C GLY A 142 -6.01 -13.59 5.37
N HIS A 143 -4.90 -12.89 5.24
CA HIS A 143 -4.86 -11.50 4.78
C HIS A 143 -5.40 -11.34 3.35
N VAL A 144 -5.08 -12.28 2.47
CA VAL A 144 -5.63 -12.28 1.09
C VAL A 144 -7.14 -12.47 1.11
N ALA A 145 -7.64 -13.44 1.88
CA ALA A 145 -9.06 -13.74 1.97
C ALA A 145 -9.88 -12.58 2.54
N ASN A 146 -9.32 -11.88 3.54
CA ASN A 146 -9.94 -10.69 4.15
C ASN A 146 -9.90 -9.45 3.24
N GLY A 147 -9.08 -9.44 2.19
CA GLY A 147 -8.90 -8.27 1.32
C GLY A 147 -8.10 -7.14 1.98
N ASP A 148 -7.22 -7.47 2.92
CA ASP A 148 -6.43 -6.50 3.69
C ASP A 148 -5.55 -5.63 2.79
N MET A 149 -5.10 -6.13 1.66
CA MET A 149 -4.33 -5.39 0.65
C MET A 149 -5.11 -4.19 0.10
N VAL A 150 -6.40 -4.39 -0.23
CA VAL A 150 -7.28 -3.30 -0.70
C VAL A 150 -7.56 -2.31 0.43
N THR A 151 -7.78 -2.82 1.63
CA THR A 151 -7.96 -2.00 2.83
C THR A 151 -6.79 -1.08 3.08
N LEU A 152 -5.57 -1.63 3.06
CA LEU A 152 -4.34 -0.85 3.24
C LEU A 152 -4.13 0.17 2.13
N ALA A 153 -4.45 -0.18 0.87
CA ALA A 153 -4.39 0.76 -0.23
C ALA A 153 -5.38 1.94 -0.06
N LEU A 154 -6.59 1.70 0.42
CA LEU A 154 -7.55 2.76 0.72
C LEU A 154 -7.08 3.68 1.86
N ILE A 155 -6.53 3.10 2.92
CA ILE A 155 -5.92 3.87 4.02
C ILE A 155 -4.75 4.70 3.48
N GLN A 156 -3.89 4.10 2.68
CA GLN A 156 -2.77 4.81 2.05
C GLN A 156 -3.23 5.96 1.15
N GLY A 157 -4.35 5.81 0.43
CA GLY A 157 -4.97 6.89 -0.36
C GLY A 157 -5.34 8.09 0.51
N VAL A 158 -5.95 7.85 1.68
CA VAL A 158 -6.26 8.91 2.66
C VAL A 158 -4.98 9.57 3.18
N VAL A 159 -4.01 8.78 3.62
CA VAL A 159 -2.73 9.29 4.12
C VAL A 159 -2.02 10.14 3.06
N ASN A 160 -1.93 9.64 1.83
CA ASN A 160 -1.31 10.38 0.72
C ASN A 160 -2.06 11.69 0.43
N THR A 161 -3.39 11.72 0.54
CA THR A 161 -4.17 12.94 0.39
C THR A 161 -3.69 14.01 1.37
N PHE A 162 -3.54 13.65 2.66
CA PHE A 162 -3.08 14.59 3.67
C PHE A 162 -1.62 14.96 3.51
N VAL A 163 -0.76 14.03 3.11
CA VAL A 163 0.66 14.31 2.84
C VAL A 163 0.80 15.32 1.71
N ILE A 164 0.09 15.13 0.58
CA ILE A 164 0.12 16.06 -0.56
C ILE A 164 -0.44 17.43 -0.14
N PHE A 165 -1.57 17.44 0.56
CA PHE A 165 -2.18 18.69 1.04
C PHE A 165 -1.24 19.44 2.00
N ALA A 166 -0.72 18.76 3.03
CA ALA A 166 0.18 19.37 4.01
C ALA A 166 1.48 19.86 3.37
N SER A 167 2.05 19.09 2.44
CA SER A 167 3.27 19.49 1.71
C SER A 167 3.05 20.80 0.95
N ARG A 168 1.90 20.99 0.32
CA ARG A 168 1.57 22.24 -0.39
C ARG A 168 1.39 23.42 0.55
N VAL A 169 0.70 23.21 1.68
CA VAL A 169 0.50 24.26 2.69
C VAL A 169 1.85 24.67 3.30
N ILE A 170 2.65 23.71 3.75
CA ILE A 170 3.97 23.95 4.34
C ILE A 170 4.91 24.58 3.33
N GLY A 171 4.98 24.05 2.10
CA GLY A 171 5.79 24.61 1.04
C GLY A 171 5.47 26.07 0.75
N SER A 172 4.17 26.40 0.63
CA SER A 172 3.71 27.79 0.46
C SER A 172 4.11 28.70 1.63
N PHE A 173 4.05 28.18 2.87
CA PHE A 173 4.48 28.91 4.05
C PHE A 173 5.99 29.18 4.03
N VAL A 174 6.80 28.17 3.76
CA VAL A 174 8.26 28.26 3.68
C VAL A 174 8.69 29.25 2.60
N ASP A 175 8.13 29.16 1.41
CA ASP A 175 8.44 30.07 0.28
C ASP A 175 8.22 31.53 0.65
N ARG A 176 7.14 31.84 1.36
CA ARG A 176 6.78 33.24 1.69
C ARG A 176 7.51 33.75 2.91
N VAL A 177 7.63 32.94 3.98
CA VAL A 177 8.20 33.39 5.26
C VAL A 177 9.71 33.34 5.23
N ILE A 178 10.32 32.29 4.63
CA ILE A 178 11.76 32.08 4.65
C ILE A 178 12.42 32.68 3.40
N PHE A 179 11.89 32.38 2.22
CA PHE A 179 12.49 32.84 0.96
C PHE A 179 11.98 34.18 0.47
N LYS A 180 10.94 34.75 1.12
CA LYS A 180 10.27 36.02 0.75
C LYS A 180 9.93 36.09 -0.77
N ASN A 181 9.57 34.95 -1.34
CA ASN A 181 9.30 34.83 -2.77
C ASN A 181 7.84 35.16 -3.04
N GLU A 182 7.55 36.35 -3.53
CA GLU A 182 6.19 36.81 -3.86
C GLU A 182 5.63 36.20 -5.15
N SER A 183 6.48 35.54 -5.96
CA SER A 183 6.11 35.07 -7.30
C SER A 183 5.36 33.73 -7.34
N GLY A 184 5.18 33.04 -6.22
CA GLY A 184 4.38 31.81 -6.13
C GLY A 184 4.96 30.58 -6.86
N HIS A 185 6.18 30.66 -7.40
CA HIS A 185 6.86 29.59 -8.15
C HIS A 185 8.07 29.06 -7.35
N GLY A 186 7.85 28.68 -6.09
CA GLY A 186 8.88 28.17 -5.21
C GLY A 186 8.69 26.69 -4.86
N LEU A 187 9.26 26.26 -3.73
CA LEU A 187 9.22 24.88 -3.22
C LEU A 187 7.79 24.31 -3.03
N GLY A 188 6.78 25.17 -2.86
CA GLY A 188 5.38 24.76 -2.80
C GLY A 188 4.82 24.25 -4.12
N PHE A 189 5.55 24.39 -5.22
CA PHE A 189 5.12 23.94 -6.55
C PHE A 189 5.65 22.52 -6.90
N PHE A 190 6.66 22.05 -6.20
CA PHE A 190 7.22 20.70 -6.32
C PHE A 190 6.82 19.86 -5.11
#